data_7d87609329a43a7664f4b38019111323
#
_entry.id   7d87609329a43a7664f4b38019111323
#
_cell.length_a   1.000
_cell.length_b   1.000
_cell.length_c   1.000
_cell.angle_alpha   90.00
_cell.angle_beta   90.00
_cell.angle_gamma   90.00
#
_symmetry.space_group_name_H-M   'P 1'
#
loop_
_entity.id
_entity.type
_entity.pdbx_description
1 polymer ?
#
loop_
_entity_poly.entity_id
_entity_poly.type
_entity_poly.pdbx_seq_one_letter_code
_entity_poly.pdbx_strand_id
1 'polypeptide(L)'
;MATRRSFLASAAALAASNLVKPLKAQGRPSSPGKEARPNILIFMPDQTQAQVVLLGYPCLTPNVDRFAAQGVMFTHAFCPAPHCCPSRASFQTGLYPSEHGVFNNVDTDTAIHANPYPGTRFFPEYLRRAGYQLDYSGKWHVGRDITPQDAGWTNSYTPVAEKRKHTYVSGKNRQDSAWATARAELRETGPRKLGEVFRPGWGNIELYKTLPAQESNPLGALEREYKPVLAGTEKLKRLAGSGHPWALMVSNNGSHDFYDVPKRFVELYDPKSIELPPNFRDALEDKPRIYQRMRYQYWAQLSDDEVRTAILHYWAKTTMQDALFGLLLDTLEKTGQADNTIVVYLSDHGDYAGAHGLWAKGVPSFCEGYNIPCVIRWPRGIAHPGRQVDAFVSTTDFAPTFLEAAGIPSSDYKMSGASLLPWLRGEMPANWRDAVFSQLNGVELYYTQRIVMTKDYKYVYNGFDYDELYDRNQDPHEMRNLAFPDVQRSRTLVEQGRGRGNGDDVAWPPLSPHLADVRRDLLQRMWKFAQEHKDQIFNPYITVSMAPYGPGVEL
;
A
#
# COMPACT_ATOMS: atom_id res chain seq x y z
N MET A 1 5.38 -16.46 32.10
CA MET A 1 4.98 -16.98 30.78
C MET A 1 3.46 -16.86 30.67
N ALA A 2 2.98 -15.77 30.09
CA ALA A 2 1.56 -15.65 29.73
C ALA A 2 1.38 -16.40 28.40
N THR A 3 0.70 -17.52 28.43
CA THR A 3 0.50 -18.37 27.26
C THR A 3 -0.49 -17.72 26.28
N ARG A 4 -0.37 -18.06 25.00
CA ARG A 4 -1.29 -17.70 23.88
C ARG A 4 -2.78 -17.80 24.30
N ARG A 5 -3.10 -18.70 25.25
CA ARG A 5 -4.43 -18.87 25.85
C ARG A 5 -4.87 -17.70 26.75
N SER A 6 -3.96 -17.02 27.43
CA SER A 6 -4.33 -15.93 28.37
C SER A 6 -4.64 -14.61 27.65
N PHE A 7 -4.00 -14.33 26.50
CA PHE A 7 -4.35 -13.15 25.70
C PHE A 7 -5.69 -13.35 24.96
N LEU A 8 -5.90 -14.54 24.41
CA LEU A 8 -7.21 -14.92 23.84
C LEU A 8 -8.30 -14.91 24.91
N ALA A 9 -7.96 -15.27 26.16
CA ALA A 9 -8.88 -15.16 27.28
C ALA A 9 -9.14 -13.70 27.72
N SER A 10 -8.16 -12.81 27.67
CA SER A 10 -8.34 -11.39 28.01
C SER A 10 -9.03 -10.60 26.92
N ALA A 11 -8.78 -10.90 25.64
CA ALA A 11 -9.56 -10.38 24.52
C ALA A 11 -10.99 -10.99 24.48
N ALA A 12 -11.13 -12.27 24.86
CA ALA A 12 -12.41 -12.95 24.99
C ALA A 12 -13.18 -12.54 26.26
N ALA A 13 -12.51 -12.17 27.35
CA ALA A 13 -13.19 -11.74 28.59
C ALA A 13 -13.83 -10.35 28.47
N LEU A 14 -13.36 -9.51 27.55
CA LEU A 14 -14.09 -8.28 27.14
C LEU A 14 -15.21 -8.57 26.11
N ALA A 15 -15.20 -9.76 25.48
CA ALA A 15 -16.21 -10.18 24.48
C ALA A 15 -17.20 -11.22 25.00
N ALA A 16 -16.99 -11.83 26.18
CA ALA A 16 -17.74 -13.01 26.65
C ALA A 16 -18.96 -12.72 27.54
N SER A 17 -19.50 -11.51 27.53
CA SER A 17 -20.78 -11.23 28.23
C SER A 17 -22.01 -11.16 27.34
N ASN A 18 -21.93 -11.58 26.08
CA ASN A 18 -23.13 -11.71 25.23
C ASN A 18 -23.15 -13.03 24.47
N LEU A 19 -23.78 -14.03 25.05
CA LEU A 19 -24.28 -15.22 24.35
C LEU A 19 -25.27 -14.76 23.26
N VAL A 20 -24.82 -14.84 22.01
CA VAL A 20 -25.66 -14.56 20.85
C VAL A 20 -26.79 -15.59 20.79
N LYS A 21 -28.02 -15.16 21.06
CA LYS A 21 -29.22 -15.89 20.66
C LYS A 21 -29.26 -15.93 19.12
N PRO A 22 -29.60 -17.07 18.51
CA PRO A 22 -29.76 -17.13 17.07
C PRO A 22 -30.85 -16.16 16.62
N LEU A 23 -30.51 -15.21 15.77
CA LEU A 23 -31.46 -14.33 15.10
C LEU A 23 -32.40 -15.19 14.23
N LYS A 24 -33.67 -15.22 14.56
CA LYS A 24 -34.71 -15.75 13.68
C LYS A 24 -34.67 -14.97 12.37
N ALA A 25 -34.59 -15.69 11.25
CA ALA A 25 -34.80 -15.13 9.93
C ALA A 25 -36.15 -14.40 9.88
N GLN A 26 -36.13 -13.10 9.89
CA GLN A 26 -37.34 -12.28 9.64
C GLN A 26 -37.52 -12.17 8.13
N GLY A 27 -38.73 -12.44 7.71
CA GLY A 27 -39.19 -12.47 6.34
C GLY A 27 -38.89 -11.15 5.57
N ARG A 28 -38.70 -11.27 4.28
CA ARG A 28 -38.53 -10.16 3.33
C ARG A 28 -39.57 -9.07 3.59
N PRO A 29 -39.17 -7.82 3.74
CA PRO A 29 -40.10 -6.70 3.66
C PRO A 29 -40.51 -6.46 2.21
N SER A 30 -41.75 -6.26 1.99
CA SER A 30 -42.43 -5.89 0.76
C SER A 30 -42.15 -4.41 0.41
N SER A 31 -41.94 -4.13 -0.89
CA SER A 31 -41.92 -2.84 -1.59
C SER A 31 -40.56 -2.11 -1.61
N PRO A 32 -40.09 -1.59 -2.78
CA PRO A 32 -38.87 -0.83 -2.87
C PRO A 32 -39.10 0.61 -2.42
N GLY A 33 -39.09 0.81 -1.10
CA GLY A 33 -38.71 2.12 -0.57
C GLY A 33 -37.26 2.38 -0.95
N LYS A 34 -36.88 3.63 -1.32
CA LYS A 34 -35.50 4.03 -1.58
C LYS A 34 -34.59 3.41 -0.51
N GLU A 35 -33.80 2.42 -0.89
CA GLU A 35 -32.85 1.82 0.05
C GLU A 35 -31.99 2.93 0.63
N ALA A 36 -31.89 2.97 1.95
CA ALA A 36 -31.09 3.99 2.63
C ALA A 36 -29.63 3.84 2.18
N ARG A 37 -29.06 4.90 1.63
CA ARG A 37 -27.67 4.93 1.19
C ARG A 37 -26.76 4.46 2.31
N PRO A 38 -25.73 3.63 2.04
CA PRO A 38 -24.84 3.13 3.07
C PRO A 38 -23.95 4.23 3.65
N ASN A 39 -23.59 4.10 4.90
CA ASN A 39 -22.47 4.80 5.47
C ASN A 39 -21.15 4.17 4.98
N ILE A 40 -20.06 4.89 5.09
CA ILE A 40 -18.72 4.44 4.65
C ILE A 40 -17.71 4.70 5.77
N LEU A 41 -17.09 3.64 6.27
CA LEU A 41 -15.97 3.70 7.22
C LEU A 41 -14.72 3.12 6.56
N ILE A 42 -13.67 3.92 6.47
CA ILE A 42 -12.39 3.53 5.89
C ILE A 42 -11.34 3.55 6.99
N PHE A 43 -10.65 2.43 7.20
CA PHE A 43 -9.47 2.36 8.04
C PHE A 43 -8.26 2.03 7.17
N MET A 44 -7.31 2.97 7.11
CA MET A 44 -6.11 2.86 6.28
C MET A 44 -4.85 3.05 7.14
N PRO A 45 -4.31 1.97 7.75
CA PRO A 45 -2.96 2.00 8.29
C PRO A 45 -1.94 2.06 7.16
N ASP A 46 -0.88 2.86 7.36
CA ASP A 46 0.21 3.03 6.39
C ASP A 46 1.12 1.80 6.34
N GLN A 47 1.65 1.47 5.17
CA GLN A 47 2.76 0.53 4.96
C GLN A 47 2.49 -0.88 5.51
N THR A 48 1.28 -1.38 5.37
CA THR A 48 0.95 -2.75 5.77
C THR A 48 0.98 -3.67 4.55
N GLN A 49 1.86 -4.67 4.58
CA GLN A 49 1.96 -5.71 3.58
C GLN A 49 0.72 -6.62 3.61
N ALA A 50 0.20 -7.02 2.44
CA ALA A 50 -0.99 -7.89 2.38
C ALA A 50 -0.81 -9.20 3.13
N GLN A 51 0.35 -9.83 2.98
CA GLN A 51 0.64 -11.15 3.51
C GLN A 51 0.44 -11.25 5.02
N VAL A 52 0.80 -10.20 5.79
CA VAL A 52 0.73 -10.25 7.27
C VAL A 52 -0.70 -10.25 7.82
N VAL A 53 -1.70 -9.96 7.00
CA VAL A 53 -3.12 -10.03 7.38
C VAL A 53 -3.89 -11.16 6.69
N LEU A 54 -3.22 -12.01 5.90
CA LEU A 54 -3.87 -13.17 5.31
C LEU A 54 -4.21 -14.20 6.39
N LEU A 55 -5.37 -14.82 6.23
CA LEU A 55 -5.85 -15.86 7.14
C LEU A 55 -4.83 -17.00 7.27
N GLY A 56 -4.46 -17.31 8.50
CA GLY A 56 -3.47 -18.36 8.80
C GLY A 56 -2.01 -17.90 8.80
N TYR A 57 -1.71 -16.67 8.44
CA TYR A 57 -0.37 -16.11 8.59
C TYR A 57 0.00 -15.94 10.09
N PRO A 58 1.28 -16.10 10.48
CA PRO A 58 1.68 -16.06 11.90
C PRO A 58 1.49 -14.71 12.60
N CYS A 59 1.33 -13.60 11.88
CA CYS A 59 1.01 -12.31 12.47
C CYS A 59 -0.40 -12.32 13.11
N LEU A 60 -0.53 -11.78 14.31
CA LEU A 60 -1.78 -11.83 15.08
C LEU A 60 -2.68 -10.66 14.73
N THR A 61 -3.72 -10.93 13.95
CA THR A 61 -4.72 -9.93 13.50
C THR A 61 -6.15 -10.40 13.78
N PRO A 62 -6.52 -10.69 15.04
CA PRO A 62 -7.81 -11.33 15.36
C PRO A 62 -9.04 -10.48 14.99
N ASN A 63 -8.93 -9.15 14.97
CA ASN A 63 -10.03 -8.27 14.56
C ASN A 63 -10.21 -8.27 13.04
N VAL A 64 -9.11 -8.25 12.28
CA VAL A 64 -9.14 -8.38 10.81
C VAL A 64 -9.62 -9.77 10.42
N ASP A 65 -9.22 -10.83 11.12
CA ASP A 65 -9.67 -12.21 10.86
C ASP A 65 -11.20 -12.32 11.03
N ARG A 66 -11.71 -11.82 12.16
CA ARG A 66 -13.16 -11.78 12.44
C ARG A 66 -13.91 -10.91 11.41
N PHE A 67 -13.31 -9.81 11.01
CA PHE A 67 -13.86 -8.90 10.02
C PHE A 67 -13.90 -9.53 8.63
N ALA A 68 -12.86 -10.22 8.21
CA ALA A 68 -12.78 -10.96 6.95
C ALA A 68 -13.80 -12.09 6.87
N ALA A 69 -14.04 -12.80 7.99
CA ALA A 69 -15.07 -13.83 8.08
C ALA A 69 -16.49 -13.31 7.84
N GLN A 70 -16.71 -11.99 7.97
CA GLN A 70 -17.98 -11.31 7.74
C GLN A 70 -18.00 -10.45 6.48
N GLY A 71 -16.91 -10.46 5.71
CA GLY A 71 -16.70 -9.61 4.55
C GLY A 71 -16.23 -10.37 3.31
N VAL A 72 -15.61 -9.65 2.41
CA VAL A 72 -14.90 -10.15 1.24
C VAL A 72 -13.45 -9.70 1.35
N MET A 73 -12.51 -10.64 1.26
CA MET A 73 -11.07 -10.38 1.21
C MET A 73 -10.59 -10.47 -0.23
N PHE A 74 -10.03 -9.41 -0.78
CA PHE A 74 -9.37 -9.42 -2.08
C PHE A 74 -7.88 -9.72 -1.88
N THR A 75 -7.43 -10.84 -2.42
CA THR A 75 -6.05 -11.32 -2.24
C THR A 75 -5.05 -10.67 -3.21
N HIS A 76 -5.56 -10.10 -4.30
CA HIS A 76 -4.78 -9.46 -5.35
C HIS A 76 -5.10 -7.95 -5.45
N ALA A 77 -4.98 -7.26 -4.31
CA ALA A 77 -5.11 -5.81 -4.26
C ALA A 77 -3.72 -5.14 -4.31
N PHE A 78 -3.55 -4.17 -5.21
CA PHE A 78 -2.28 -3.52 -5.46
C PHE A 78 -2.39 -2.01 -5.42
N CYS A 79 -1.33 -1.34 -4.97
CA CYS A 79 -1.22 0.10 -5.11
C CYS A 79 -0.60 0.46 -6.48
N PRO A 80 -1.03 1.57 -7.10
CA PRO A 80 -0.48 2.01 -8.39
C PRO A 80 0.92 2.64 -8.26
N ALA A 81 1.38 2.87 -7.04
CA ALA A 81 2.75 3.26 -6.72
C ALA A 81 3.05 2.86 -5.28
N PRO A 82 4.20 2.23 -4.96
CA PRO A 82 4.51 1.73 -3.62
C PRO A 82 5.06 2.85 -2.73
N HIS A 83 4.32 3.96 -2.66
CA HIS A 83 4.70 5.15 -1.91
C HIS A 83 3.47 5.90 -1.39
N CYS A 84 3.60 6.52 -0.22
CA CYS A 84 2.46 7.10 0.49
C CYS A 84 1.67 8.10 -0.37
N CYS A 85 2.31 9.20 -0.81
CA CYS A 85 1.60 10.29 -1.48
C CYS A 85 0.90 9.87 -2.78
N PRO A 86 1.57 9.21 -3.74
CA PRO A 86 0.91 8.83 -4.98
C PRO A 86 -0.20 7.80 -4.78
N SER A 87 -0.01 6.80 -3.91
CA SER A 87 -1.06 5.83 -3.64
C SER A 87 -2.27 6.45 -2.94
N ARG A 88 -2.05 7.33 -1.95
CA ARG A 88 -3.13 8.04 -1.27
C ARG A 88 -3.87 9.00 -2.20
N ALA A 89 -3.16 9.68 -3.09
CA ALA A 89 -3.78 10.51 -4.13
C ALA A 89 -4.64 9.65 -5.08
N SER A 90 -4.14 8.48 -5.51
CA SER A 90 -4.90 7.55 -6.34
C SER A 90 -6.16 7.04 -5.63
N PHE A 91 -6.08 6.70 -4.34
CA PHE A 91 -7.24 6.30 -3.55
C PHE A 91 -8.29 7.42 -3.46
N GLN A 92 -7.86 8.66 -3.24
CA GLN A 92 -8.76 9.79 -3.07
C GLN A 92 -9.41 10.27 -4.37
N THR A 93 -8.76 10.02 -5.52
CA THR A 93 -9.19 10.55 -6.83
C THR A 93 -9.75 9.50 -7.76
N GLY A 94 -9.44 8.21 -7.55
CA GLY A 94 -9.74 7.14 -8.50
C GLY A 94 -8.90 7.20 -9.79
N LEU A 95 -7.78 7.94 -9.77
CA LEU A 95 -6.89 8.18 -10.91
C LEU A 95 -5.50 7.56 -10.66
N TYR A 96 -4.74 7.35 -11.72
CA TYR A 96 -3.34 6.94 -11.64
C TYR A 96 -2.39 8.12 -11.41
N PRO A 97 -1.15 7.89 -10.94
CA PRO A 97 -0.17 8.97 -10.70
C PRO A 97 0.04 9.91 -11.88
N SER A 98 0.08 9.40 -13.11
CA SER A 98 0.19 10.20 -14.34
C SER A 98 -1.01 11.12 -14.60
N GLU A 99 -2.19 10.79 -14.08
CA GLU A 99 -3.42 11.53 -14.28
C GLU A 99 -3.65 12.59 -13.20
N HIS A 100 -3.30 12.28 -11.95
CA HIS A 100 -3.45 13.25 -10.85
C HIS A 100 -2.19 14.06 -10.55
N GLY A 101 -1.02 13.68 -11.11
CA GLY A 101 0.21 14.45 -11.02
C GLY A 101 1.06 14.26 -9.75
N VAL A 102 0.62 13.47 -8.78
CA VAL A 102 1.42 13.12 -7.60
C VAL A 102 2.24 11.88 -7.91
N PHE A 103 3.49 12.04 -8.31
CA PHE A 103 4.33 10.97 -8.84
C PHE A 103 5.19 10.28 -7.78
N ASN A 104 5.54 11.00 -6.72
CA ASN A 104 6.37 10.54 -5.60
C ASN A 104 5.99 11.31 -4.33
N ASN A 105 6.72 11.08 -3.22
CA ASN A 105 6.42 11.81 -1.98
C ASN A 105 6.66 13.30 -2.14
N VAL A 106 5.70 14.07 -1.64
CA VAL A 106 5.65 15.53 -1.83
C VAL A 106 6.49 16.31 -0.82
N ASP A 107 6.89 15.67 0.28
CA ASP A 107 7.65 16.31 1.37
C ASP A 107 9.16 16.39 1.10
N THR A 108 9.61 15.77 0.01
CA THR A 108 11.01 15.74 -0.39
C THR A 108 11.31 16.77 -1.46
N ASP A 109 12.59 17.13 -1.59
CA ASP A 109 13.08 18.04 -2.64
C ASP A 109 13.03 17.43 -4.03
N THR A 110 12.95 16.11 -4.09
CA THR A 110 12.79 15.33 -5.31
C THR A 110 11.34 15.20 -5.76
N ALA A 111 10.39 15.85 -5.07
CA ALA A 111 9.00 15.87 -5.51
C ALA A 111 8.90 16.45 -6.94
N ILE A 112 8.42 15.62 -7.87
CA ILE A 112 8.22 16.04 -9.28
C ILE A 112 7.11 17.08 -9.34
N HIS A 113 6.04 16.83 -8.59
CA HIS A 113 4.94 17.76 -8.36
C HIS A 113 4.60 17.76 -6.87
N ALA A 114 4.37 18.94 -6.32
CA ALA A 114 4.05 19.09 -4.89
C ALA A 114 2.60 18.77 -4.54
N ASN A 115 1.71 18.88 -5.51
CA ASN A 115 0.26 18.74 -5.32
C ASN A 115 -0.36 18.04 -6.53
N PRO A 116 -1.59 17.51 -6.40
CA PRO A 116 -2.37 17.09 -7.56
C PRO A 116 -2.52 18.19 -8.61
N TYR A 117 -2.67 17.83 -9.86
CA TYR A 117 -2.89 18.79 -10.94
C TYR A 117 -4.10 19.69 -10.67
N PRO A 118 -4.07 20.97 -11.08
CA PRO A 118 -5.22 21.85 -10.96
C PRO A 118 -6.47 21.24 -11.62
N GLY A 119 -7.57 21.29 -10.90
CA GLY A 119 -8.84 20.71 -11.36
C GLY A 119 -9.04 19.23 -11.08
N THR A 120 -8.05 18.54 -10.49
CA THR A 120 -8.24 17.17 -9.99
C THR A 120 -9.37 17.12 -8.98
N ARG A 121 -10.32 16.22 -9.15
CA ARG A 121 -11.46 16.03 -8.27
C ARG A 121 -11.26 14.84 -7.35
N PHE A 122 -11.75 14.99 -6.11
CA PHE A 122 -11.68 13.98 -5.06
C PHE A 122 -13.05 13.36 -4.82
N PHE A 123 -13.12 12.06 -4.54
CA PHE A 123 -14.42 11.40 -4.33
C PHE A 123 -15.25 12.01 -3.20
N PRO A 124 -14.69 12.56 -2.11
CA PRO A 124 -15.49 13.20 -1.07
C PRO A 124 -16.27 14.43 -1.56
N GLU A 125 -15.76 15.16 -2.55
CA GLU A 125 -16.51 16.28 -3.13
C GLU A 125 -17.84 15.83 -3.74
N TYR A 126 -17.86 14.68 -4.40
CA TYR A 126 -19.08 14.11 -4.98
C TYR A 126 -20.03 13.61 -3.89
N LEU A 127 -19.51 12.90 -2.88
CA LEU A 127 -20.31 12.45 -1.74
C LEU A 127 -20.94 13.61 -0.99
N ARG A 128 -20.22 14.72 -0.79
CA ARG A 128 -20.74 15.94 -0.15
C ARG A 128 -21.91 16.52 -0.93
N ARG A 129 -21.80 16.61 -2.27
CA ARG A 129 -22.90 17.05 -3.14
C ARG A 129 -24.11 16.13 -3.07
N ALA A 130 -23.88 14.85 -2.80
CA ALA A 130 -24.94 13.86 -2.58
C ALA A 130 -25.52 13.89 -1.16
N GLY A 131 -25.10 14.82 -0.29
CA GLY A 131 -25.65 15.00 1.06
C GLY A 131 -25.03 14.13 2.16
N TYR A 132 -23.83 13.56 1.92
CA TYR A 132 -23.07 12.87 2.96
C TYR A 132 -22.42 13.83 3.95
N GLN A 133 -22.40 13.46 5.21
CA GLN A 133 -21.51 14.04 6.22
C GLN A 133 -20.15 13.36 6.09
N LEU A 134 -19.08 14.16 6.02
CA LEU A 134 -17.74 13.67 5.68
C LEU A 134 -16.74 14.06 6.75
N ASP A 135 -16.03 13.08 7.30
CA ASP A 135 -15.02 13.32 8.32
C ASP A 135 -13.73 12.56 8.03
N TYR A 136 -12.61 13.20 8.31
CA TYR A 136 -11.27 12.65 8.17
C TYR A 136 -10.51 12.71 9.49
N SER A 137 -9.79 11.65 9.84
CA SER A 137 -8.97 11.60 11.04
C SER A 137 -7.62 10.95 10.77
N GLY A 138 -6.53 11.66 11.06
CA GLY A 138 -5.17 11.13 11.03
C GLY A 138 -4.32 11.55 9.84
N LYS A 139 -3.47 10.65 9.34
CA LYS A 139 -2.47 10.93 8.29
C LYS A 139 -3.13 11.22 6.95
N TRP A 140 -2.85 12.39 6.36
CA TRP A 140 -3.34 12.80 5.04
C TRP A 140 -2.37 12.43 3.92
N HIS A 141 -1.29 13.15 3.81
CA HIS A 141 -0.15 12.88 2.93
C HIS A 141 -0.52 12.66 1.45
N VAL A 142 -1.40 13.50 0.89
CA VAL A 142 -1.85 13.45 -0.51
C VAL A 142 -1.16 14.53 -1.36
N GLY A 143 -0.91 15.67 -0.78
CA GLY A 143 -0.22 16.79 -1.40
C GLY A 143 0.46 17.63 -0.33
N ARG A 144 1.39 18.52 -0.74
CA ARG A 144 2.16 19.36 0.18
C ARG A 144 1.30 20.45 0.81
N ASP A 145 0.49 21.13 -0.02
CA ASP A 145 -0.26 22.31 0.37
C ASP A 145 -1.77 22.04 0.42
N ILE A 146 -2.22 20.89 -0.01
CA ILE A 146 -3.62 20.46 0.01
C ILE A 146 -3.96 19.72 1.29
N THR A 147 -5.05 20.11 1.93
CA THR A 147 -5.56 19.54 3.17
C THR A 147 -6.75 18.61 2.91
N PRO A 148 -7.18 17.79 3.88
CA PRO A 148 -8.43 17.04 3.76
C PRO A 148 -9.63 17.94 3.44
N GLN A 149 -9.68 19.15 3.97
CA GLN A 149 -10.77 20.10 3.74
C GLN A 149 -10.83 20.57 2.27
N ASP A 150 -9.68 20.79 1.65
CA ASP A 150 -9.60 21.16 0.24
C ASP A 150 -10.12 20.03 -0.67
N ALA A 151 -9.98 18.78 -0.22
CA ALA A 151 -10.49 17.58 -0.88
C ALA A 151 -11.97 17.25 -0.52
N GLY A 152 -12.63 18.10 0.26
CA GLY A 152 -14.05 17.93 0.59
C GLY A 152 -14.36 17.30 1.94
N TRP A 153 -13.36 16.81 2.69
CA TRP A 153 -13.54 16.27 4.03
C TRP A 153 -13.71 17.39 5.07
N THR A 154 -14.47 17.11 6.13
CA THR A 154 -14.38 17.88 7.37
C THR A 154 -13.30 17.21 8.23
N ASN A 155 -12.40 18.00 8.82
CA ASN A 155 -11.33 17.44 9.62
C ASN A 155 -11.77 17.20 11.07
N SER A 156 -11.76 15.95 11.52
CA SER A 156 -12.02 15.61 12.94
C SER A 156 -10.75 15.65 13.79
N TYR A 157 -9.65 15.22 13.25
CA TYR A 157 -8.33 15.20 13.86
C TYR A 157 -7.29 14.95 12.77
N THR A 158 -6.49 15.93 12.49
CA THR A 158 -5.19 15.69 11.87
C THR A 158 -4.20 15.81 13.00
N PRO A 159 -3.31 14.84 13.23
CA PRO A 159 -2.14 15.14 14.03
C PRO A 159 -1.66 16.48 13.45
N VAL A 160 -1.62 17.54 14.29
CA VAL A 160 -0.84 18.68 13.90
C VAL A 160 0.49 18.02 13.55
N ALA A 161 0.75 17.79 12.25
CA ALA A 161 2.12 17.87 11.84
C ALA A 161 2.50 19.13 12.58
N GLU A 162 3.27 19.01 13.69
CA GLU A 162 3.98 20.18 14.18
C GLU A 162 4.27 20.86 12.89
N LYS A 163 3.72 22.10 12.74
CA LYS A 163 4.11 22.84 11.57
C LYS A 163 5.60 22.74 11.65
N ARG A 164 6.14 21.63 11.08
CA ARG A 164 7.48 21.65 10.62
C ARG A 164 7.29 22.86 9.77
N LYS A 165 7.68 24.01 10.33
CA LYS A 165 8.06 25.10 9.54
C LYS A 165 9.07 24.44 8.61
N HIS A 166 8.57 23.78 7.58
CA HIS A 166 9.26 23.69 6.34
C HIS A 166 9.31 25.16 5.97
N THR A 167 10.14 25.88 6.72
CA THR A 167 10.76 27.05 6.25
C THR A 167 11.39 26.52 4.99
N TYR A 168 10.66 26.69 3.88
CA TYR A 168 11.21 26.64 2.56
C TYR A 168 12.36 27.64 2.63
N VAL A 169 13.51 27.18 3.07
CA VAL A 169 14.74 27.92 3.06
C VAL A 169 15.15 27.84 1.60
N SER A 170 14.65 28.82 0.82
CA SER A 170 14.98 28.93 -0.58
C SER A 170 16.49 29.04 -0.74
N GLY A 171 17.09 28.24 -1.63
CA GLY A 171 18.47 28.41 -2.06
C GLY A 171 19.55 27.96 -1.08
N LYS A 172 20.63 28.73 -0.99
CA LYS A 172 21.87 28.40 -0.25
C LYS A 172 21.66 27.93 1.20
N ASN A 173 20.74 28.55 1.93
CA ASN A 173 20.50 28.21 3.34
C ASN A 173 19.92 26.81 3.57
N ARG A 174 19.30 26.22 2.58
CA ARG A 174 18.71 24.88 2.67
C ARG A 174 19.76 23.78 2.55
N GLN A 175 20.67 23.92 1.60
CA GLN A 175 21.82 23.02 1.49
C GLN A 175 22.67 23.06 2.76
N ASP A 176 22.91 24.25 3.28
CA ASP A 176 23.70 24.42 4.50
C ASP A 176 23.04 23.80 5.73
N SER A 177 21.70 23.90 5.88
CA SER A 177 21.00 23.28 7.00
C SER A 177 20.90 21.77 6.85
N ALA A 178 20.64 21.24 5.66
CA ALA A 178 20.63 19.79 5.40
C ALA A 178 22.02 19.17 5.62
N TRP A 179 23.07 19.84 5.14
CA TRP A 179 24.46 19.41 5.38
C TRP A 179 24.89 19.56 6.85
N ALA A 180 24.43 20.57 7.56
CA ALA A 180 24.68 20.74 8.98
C ALA A 180 24.00 19.63 9.80
N THR A 181 22.75 19.29 9.46
CA THR A 181 22.03 18.17 10.06
C THR A 181 22.73 16.84 9.76
N ALA A 182 23.06 16.59 8.50
CA ALA A 182 23.78 15.39 8.09
C ALA A 182 25.15 15.26 8.81
N ARG A 183 25.90 16.36 8.94
CA ARG A 183 27.16 16.36 9.72
C ARG A 183 26.96 16.15 11.20
N ALA A 184 25.89 16.67 11.79
CA ALA A 184 25.57 16.46 13.21
C ALA A 184 25.11 15.03 13.48
N GLU A 185 24.48 14.38 12.51
CA GLU A 185 24.00 12.99 12.58
C GLU A 185 25.10 11.98 12.18
N LEU A 186 26.21 12.42 11.59
CA LEU A 186 27.39 11.61 11.31
C LEU A 186 28.14 11.17 12.59
N ARG A 187 27.44 10.89 13.67
CA ARG A 187 28.03 10.34 14.88
C ARG A 187 28.30 8.84 14.74
N GLU A 188 29.13 8.51 13.81
CA GLU A 188 29.69 7.18 13.68
C GLU A 188 30.84 6.97 14.65
N THR A 189 30.62 7.12 15.93
CA THR A 189 31.68 6.85 16.90
C THR A 189 31.18 5.77 17.85
N GLY A 190 31.62 4.56 17.61
CA GLY A 190 31.37 3.43 18.48
C GLY A 190 30.89 2.18 17.73
N PRO A 191 30.77 1.04 18.45
CA PRO A 191 30.23 -0.18 17.85
C PRO A 191 28.75 0.00 17.50
N ARG A 192 28.33 -0.56 16.37
CA ARG A 192 26.93 -0.60 15.94
C ARG A 192 26.05 -1.25 17.01
N LYS A 193 24.93 -0.65 17.34
CA LYS A 193 23.93 -1.20 18.26
C LYS A 193 23.06 -2.24 17.54
N LEU A 194 22.40 -3.10 18.30
CA LEU A 194 21.41 -4.03 17.75
C LEU A 194 20.26 -3.25 17.09
N GLY A 195 19.91 -3.65 15.87
CA GLY A 195 18.88 -2.99 15.06
C GLY A 195 19.29 -1.66 14.44
N GLU A 196 20.50 -1.19 14.71
CA GLU A 196 21.04 0.02 14.11
C GLU A 196 21.61 -0.28 12.71
N VAL A 197 21.37 0.59 11.77
CA VAL A 197 21.93 0.56 10.42
C VAL A 197 22.68 1.85 10.16
N PHE A 198 23.96 1.74 9.86
CA PHE A 198 24.77 2.88 9.49
C PHE A 198 24.48 3.30 8.04
N ARG A 199 24.18 4.58 7.85
CA ARG A 199 24.00 5.16 6.52
C ARG A 199 25.01 6.28 6.31
N PRO A 200 26.13 6.00 5.61
CA PRO A 200 27.14 7.02 5.37
C PRO A 200 26.53 8.29 4.74
N GLY A 201 26.68 9.42 5.41
CA GLY A 201 26.14 10.70 4.97
C GLY A 201 24.70 11.01 5.41
N TRP A 202 23.97 10.08 6.05
CA TRP A 202 22.57 10.28 6.47
C TRP A 202 22.29 10.02 7.95
N GLY A 203 23.32 9.66 8.72
CA GLY A 203 23.14 9.23 10.11
C GLY A 203 22.58 7.82 10.23
N ASN A 204 22.56 7.32 11.46
CA ASN A 204 22.17 5.96 11.76
C ASN A 204 20.65 5.83 11.86
N ILE A 205 20.12 4.67 11.42
CA ILE A 205 18.73 4.29 11.59
C ILE A 205 18.66 3.25 12.69
N GLU A 206 17.76 3.42 13.65
CA GLU A 206 17.32 2.34 14.55
C GLU A 206 16.07 1.70 13.92
N LEU A 207 16.23 0.56 13.21
CA LEU A 207 15.15 -0.06 12.43
C LEU A 207 13.97 -0.50 13.30
N TYR A 208 14.25 -0.99 14.52
CA TYR A 208 13.21 -1.42 15.45
C TYR A 208 13.54 -0.98 16.87
N LYS A 209 12.50 -0.76 17.67
CA LYS A 209 12.63 -0.39 19.07
C LYS A 209 11.46 -0.87 19.91
N THR A 210 11.76 -1.54 21.00
CA THR A 210 10.78 -1.83 22.04
C THR A 210 10.64 -0.62 22.96
N LEU A 211 9.45 -0.01 22.95
CA LEU A 211 9.14 1.13 23.82
C LEU A 211 8.51 0.66 25.14
N PRO A 212 8.65 1.44 26.23
CA PRO A 212 7.93 1.18 27.48
C PRO A 212 6.42 1.05 27.25
N ALA A 213 5.73 0.47 28.22
CA ALA A 213 4.27 0.41 28.21
C ALA A 213 3.68 1.83 28.11
N GLN A 214 2.66 1.97 27.28
CA GLN A 214 1.92 3.22 27.13
C GLN A 214 0.69 3.15 28.03
N GLU A 215 0.71 3.83 29.16
CA GLU A 215 -0.37 3.79 30.16
C GLU A 215 -1.47 4.84 29.90
N SER A 216 -1.24 5.75 28.95
CA SER A 216 -2.13 6.85 28.61
C SER A 216 -3.44 6.44 27.92
N ASN A 217 -3.51 5.19 27.46
CA ASN A 217 -4.71 4.65 26.81
C ASN A 217 -4.90 3.14 27.12
N PRO A 218 -6.15 2.64 27.07
CA PRO A 218 -6.47 1.27 27.52
C PRO A 218 -5.84 0.17 26.66
N LEU A 219 -5.49 0.46 25.42
CA LEU A 219 -4.81 -0.49 24.55
C LEU A 219 -3.29 -0.52 24.79
N GLY A 220 -2.72 0.50 25.45
CA GLY A 220 -1.28 0.67 25.54
C GLY A 220 -0.63 0.87 24.17
N ALA A 221 -1.36 1.40 23.21
CA ALA A 221 -0.88 1.72 21.87
C ALA A 221 -0.11 3.06 21.88
N LEU A 222 0.68 3.29 20.83
CA LEU A 222 1.33 4.59 20.67
C LEU A 222 0.29 5.70 20.53
N GLU A 223 0.47 6.80 21.24
CA GLU A 223 -0.45 7.94 21.24
C GLU A 223 -0.69 8.50 19.81
N ARG A 224 0.38 8.57 19.02
CA ARG A 224 0.29 9.04 17.63
C ARG A 224 -0.59 8.16 16.74
N GLU A 225 -0.75 6.88 17.10
CA GLU A 225 -1.61 5.91 16.41
C GLU A 225 -3.00 5.85 17.03
N TYR A 226 -3.08 6.01 18.35
CA TYR A 226 -4.32 5.92 19.10
C TYR A 226 -5.23 7.15 18.92
N LYS A 227 -4.67 8.36 18.98
CA LYS A 227 -5.45 9.62 18.91
C LYS A 227 -6.33 9.76 17.66
N PRO A 228 -5.83 9.46 16.43
CA PRO A 228 -6.69 9.47 15.25
C PRO A 228 -7.88 8.51 15.36
N VAL A 229 -7.65 7.33 15.92
CA VAL A 229 -8.68 6.31 16.09
C VAL A 229 -9.68 6.73 17.17
N LEU A 230 -9.21 7.28 18.29
CA LEU A 230 -10.08 7.83 19.33
C LEU A 230 -10.99 8.94 18.77
N ALA A 231 -10.44 9.89 18.00
CA ALA A 231 -11.22 10.93 17.35
C ALA A 231 -12.27 10.32 16.38
N GLY A 232 -11.90 9.26 15.66
CA GLY A 232 -12.81 8.49 14.81
C GLY A 232 -13.94 7.85 15.60
N THR A 233 -13.65 7.21 16.75
CA THR A 233 -14.69 6.60 17.60
C THR A 233 -15.66 7.64 18.17
N GLU A 234 -15.15 8.80 18.60
CA GLU A 234 -16.00 9.91 19.08
C GLU A 234 -16.88 10.46 17.95
N LYS A 235 -16.37 10.48 16.72
CA LYS A 235 -17.16 10.89 15.57
C LYS A 235 -18.25 9.87 15.23
N LEU A 236 -17.95 8.58 15.25
CA LEU A 236 -18.97 7.52 15.04
C LEU A 236 -20.12 7.64 16.03
N LYS A 237 -19.84 7.92 17.31
CA LYS A 237 -20.88 8.15 18.34
C LYS A 237 -21.76 9.36 18.01
N ARG A 238 -21.19 10.45 17.50
CA ARG A 238 -21.95 11.65 17.10
C ARG A 238 -22.75 11.46 15.83
N LEU A 239 -22.28 10.65 14.90
CA LEU A 239 -22.99 10.33 13.65
C LEU A 239 -24.16 9.37 13.85
N ALA A 240 -24.18 8.64 14.97
CA ALA A 240 -25.32 7.78 15.32
C ALA A 240 -26.59 8.62 15.45
N GLY A 241 -27.61 8.29 14.66
CA GLY A 241 -28.89 8.99 14.68
C GLY A 241 -28.90 10.34 13.97
N SER A 242 -27.86 10.72 13.21
CA SER A 242 -27.83 11.98 12.46
C SER A 242 -28.89 12.10 11.35
N GLY A 243 -29.48 10.98 10.94
CA GLY A 243 -30.47 10.94 9.85
C GLY A 243 -29.89 11.12 8.44
N HIS A 244 -28.57 11.33 8.33
CA HIS A 244 -27.86 11.51 7.06
C HIS A 244 -26.83 10.40 6.86
N PRO A 245 -26.60 9.97 5.61
CA PRO A 245 -25.47 9.09 5.32
C PRO A 245 -24.15 9.83 5.59
N TRP A 246 -23.14 9.08 6.00
CA TRP A 246 -21.85 9.65 6.31
C TRP A 246 -20.69 8.82 5.74
N ALA A 247 -19.54 9.46 5.54
CA ALA A 247 -18.27 8.78 5.30
C ALA A 247 -17.23 9.29 6.30
N LEU A 248 -16.53 8.35 6.92
CA LEU A 248 -15.43 8.60 7.85
C LEU A 248 -14.19 7.84 7.39
N MET A 249 -13.11 8.56 7.18
CA MET A 249 -11.79 7.95 6.96
C MET A 249 -10.93 8.14 8.20
N VAL A 250 -10.40 7.04 8.72
CA VAL A 250 -9.42 7.02 9.80
C VAL A 250 -8.13 6.43 9.25
N SER A 251 -7.06 7.21 9.28
CA SER A 251 -5.75 6.80 8.79
C SER A 251 -4.67 7.16 9.81
N ASN A 252 -3.70 6.27 9.99
CA ASN A 252 -2.60 6.50 10.91
C ASN A 252 -1.27 6.10 10.26
N ASN A 253 -0.16 6.13 11.02
CA ASN A 253 1.14 5.73 10.46
C ASN A 253 1.29 4.21 10.32
N GLY A 254 0.35 3.43 10.81
CA GLY A 254 0.31 2.01 10.54
C GLY A 254 1.56 1.26 10.97
N SER A 255 1.97 0.35 10.12
CA SER A 255 3.19 -0.45 10.28
C SER A 255 4.45 0.23 9.71
N HIS A 256 4.36 1.52 9.38
CA HIS A 256 5.45 2.30 8.78
C HIS A 256 6.75 2.23 9.59
N ASP A 257 7.87 2.13 8.91
CA ASP A 257 9.21 2.22 9.50
C ASP A 257 9.39 3.60 10.24
N PHE A 258 10.12 3.73 11.37
CA PHE A 258 10.81 2.61 11.99
C PHE A 258 9.85 1.86 12.92
N TYR A 259 10.14 0.57 13.22
CA TYR A 259 9.20 -0.31 13.91
C TYR A 259 9.28 -0.13 15.44
N ASP A 260 8.92 1.07 15.88
CA ASP A 260 8.75 1.37 17.31
C ASP A 260 7.45 0.74 17.80
N VAL A 261 7.52 -0.11 18.82
CA VAL A 261 6.36 -0.83 19.33
C VAL A 261 6.38 -0.90 20.84
N PRO A 262 5.25 -0.64 21.56
CA PRO A 262 5.16 -0.86 22.99
C PRO A 262 5.38 -2.33 23.36
N LYS A 263 6.11 -2.54 24.45
CA LYS A 263 6.55 -3.85 24.95
C LYS A 263 5.44 -4.91 24.96
N ARG A 264 4.23 -4.53 25.36
CA ARG A 264 3.08 -5.45 25.44
C ARG A 264 2.72 -6.16 24.12
N PHE A 265 2.97 -5.52 22.98
CA PHE A 265 2.71 -6.13 21.65
C PHE A 265 3.90 -6.98 21.21
N VAL A 266 5.11 -6.57 21.54
CA VAL A 266 6.33 -7.35 21.27
C VAL A 266 6.31 -8.69 22.02
N GLU A 267 5.87 -8.69 23.28
CA GLU A 267 5.78 -9.90 24.12
C GLU A 267 4.73 -10.94 23.67
N LEU A 268 3.91 -10.62 22.67
CA LEU A 268 2.99 -11.59 22.07
C LEU A 268 3.70 -12.61 21.18
N TYR A 269 4.94 -12.35 20.79
CA TYR A 269 5.71 -13.16 19.86
C TYR A 269 6.97 -13.73 20.51
N ASP A 270 7.30 -14.97 20.15
CA ASP A 270 8.61 -15.55 20.45
C ASP A 270 9.57 -15.27 19.28
N PRO A 271 10.67 -14.54 19.49
CA PRO A 271 11.65 -14.26 18.43
C PRO A 271 12.19 -15.51 17.74
N LYS A 272 12.24 -16.64 18.46
CA LYS A 272 12.73 -17.91 17.92
C LYS A 272 11.75 -18.59 16.96
N SER A 273 10.47 -18.19 17.00
CA SER A 273 9.44 -18.72 16.10
C SER A 273 9.34 -17.93 14.79
N ILE A 274 10.09 -16.85 14.63
CA ILE A 274 10.06 -16.02 13.44
C ILE A 274 10.92 -16.65 12.35
N GLU A 275 10.30 -17.04 11.26
CA GLU A 275 10.99 -17.53 10.08
C GLU A 275 11.40 -16.36 9.17
N LEU A 276 12.57 -16.48 8.53
CA LEU A 276 12.98 -15.53 7.50
C LEU A 276 12.15 -15.75 6.24
N PRO A 277 11.80 -14.69 5.49
CA PRO A 277 11.09 -14.85 4.23
C PRO A 277 11.80 -15.81 3.27
N PRO A 278 11.08 -16.57 2.46
CA PRO A 278 11.69 -17.54 1.53
C PRO A 278 12.71 -16.90 0.57
N ASN A 279 12.48 -15.63 0.19
CA ASN A 279 13.33 -14.83 -0.68
C ASN A 279 14.38 -13.97 0.08
N PHE A 280 14.51 -14.11 1.40
CA PHE A 280 15.46 -13.32 2.18
C PHE A 280 16.91 -13.44 1.66
N ARG A 281 17.30 -14.62 1.18
CA ARG A 281 18.66 -14.92 0.70
C ARG A 281 18.89 -14.57 -0.78
N ASP A 282 17.94 -13.94 -1.46
CA ASP A 282 18.14 -13.52 -2.84
C ASP A 282 19.38 -12.62 -2.95
N ALA A 283 20.32 -12.99 -3.79
CA ALA A 283 21.56 -12.24 -4.00
C ALA A 283 21.35 -10.98 -4.84
N LEU A 284 20.19 -10.85 -5.49
CA LEU A 284 19.82 -9.75 -6.39
C LEU A 284 20.79 -9.55 -7.57
N GLU A 285 21.57 -10.58 -7.94
CA GLU A 285 22.60 -10.47 -8.99
C GLU A 285 22.02 -10.27 -10.39
N ASP A 286 20.82 -10.78 -10.61
CA ASP A 286 20.04 -10.65 -11.85
C ASP A 286 18.98 -9.53 -11.80
N LYS A 287 19.07 -8.64 -10.82
CA LYS A 287 18.15 -7.52 -10.60
C LYS A 287 18.83 -6.18 -10.91
N PRO A 288 18.06 -5.09 -11.03
CA PRO A 288 18.59 -3.75 -11.12
C PRO A 288 19.63 -3.43 -10.06
N ARG A 289 20.71 -2.77 -10.45
CA ARG A 289 21.85 -2.46 -9.55
C ARG A 289 21.46 -1.65 -8.33
N ILE A 290 20.42 -0.84 -8.42
CA ILE A 290 19.92 -0.06 -7.30
C ILE A 290 19.38 -0.96 -6.16
N TYR A 291 18.79 -2.13 -6.48
CA TYR A 291 18.29 -3.09 -5.47
C TYR A 291 19.46 -3.68 -4.67
N GLN A 292 20.53 -4.06 -5.36
CA GLN A 292 21.76 -4.53 -4.72
C GLN A 292 22.35 -3.46 -3.80
N ARG A 293 22.39 -2.19 -4.25
CA ARG A 293 22.89 -1.08 -3.42
C ARG A 293 22.05 -0.90 -2.16
N MET A 294 20.71 -0.91 -2.27
CA MET A 294 19.83 -0.79 -1.11
C MET A 294 20.07 -1.93 -0.11
N ARG A 295 20.21 -3.16 -0.59
CA ARG A 295 20.50 -4.30 0.28
C ARG A 295 21.88 -4.23 0.90
N TYR A 296 22.95 -4.21 0.08
CA TYR A 296 24.32 -4.39 0.57
C TYR A 296 24.86 -3.14 1.26
N GLN A 297 24.41 -1.96 0.88
CA GLN A 297 24.88 -0.71 1.47
C GLN A 297 24.22 -0.44 2.84
N TYR A 298 23.01 -0.91 3.03
CA TYR A 298 22.23 -0.65 4.26
C TYR A 298 21.86 -1.92 5.01
N TRP A 299 21.01 -2.74 4.46
CA TRP A 299 20.29 -3.77 5.19
C TRP A 299 21.13 -5.03 5.50
N ALA A 300 22.15 -5.33 4.71
CA ALA A 300 23.06 -6.45 4.95
C ALA A 300 23.95 -6.29 6.20
N GLN A 301 23.86 -5.16 6.88
CA GLN A 301 24.50 -4.96 8.19
C GLN A 301 23.79 -5.72 9.32
N LEU A 302 22.52 -6.09 9.11
CA LEU A 302 21.73 -6.81 10.11
C LEU A 302 22.05 -8.30 10.09
N SER A 303 22.30 -8.87 11.27
CA SER A 303 22.38 -10.33 11.45
C SER A 303 20.99 -10.96 11.28
N ASP A 304 20.95 -12.28 11.07
CA ASP A 304 19.68 -13.02 10.96
C ASP A 304 18.78 -12.83 12.17
N ASP A 305 19.34 -12.76 13.37
CA ASP A 305 18.58 -12.56 14.61
C ASP A 305 18.04 -11.13 14.71
N GLU A 306 18.77 -10.14 14.23
CA GLU A 306 18.27 -8.76 14.11
C GLU A 306 17.15 -8.68 13.08
N VAL A 307 17.27 -9.39 11.96
CA VAL A 307 16.21 -9.48 10.93
C VAL A 307 14.96 -10.12 11.52
N ARG A 308 15.07 -11.26 12.23
CA ARG A 308 13.92 -11.87 12.92
C ARG A 308 13.29 -10.92 13.92
N THR A 309 14.10 -10.20 14.67
CA THR A 309 13.63 -9.21 15.64
C THR A 309 12.90 -8.06 14.95
N ALA A 310 13.39 -7.58 13.82
CA ALA A 310 12.73 -6.54 13.04
C ALA A 310 11.38 -7.01 12.46
N ILE A 311 11.32 -8.24 11.93
CA ILE A 311 10.06 -8.87 11.46
C ILE A 311 9.07 -8.98 12.62
N LEU A 312 9.52 -9.42 13.80
CA LEU A 312 8.68 -9.49 14.99
C LEU A 312 8.10 -8.11 15.34
N HIS A 313 8.92 -7.06 15.31
CA HIS A 313 8.46 -5.70 15.60
C HIS A 313 7.46 -5.20 14.55
N TYR A 314 7.68 -5.52 13.27
CA TYR A 314 6.73 -5.23 12.20
C TYR A 314 5.38 -5.92 12.44
N TRP A 315 5.38 -7.22 12.81
CA TRP A 315 4.16 -7.94 13.16
C TRP A 315 3.51 -7.38 14.43
N ALA A 316 4.28 -7.10 15.47
CA ALA A 316 3.76 -6.51 16.70
C ALA A 316 3.12 -5.14 16.47
N LYS A 317 3.68 -4.34 15.56
CA LYS A 317 3.12 -3.06 15.13
C LYS A 317 1.83 -3.26 14.35
N THR A 318 1.76 -4.26 13.48
CA THR A 318 0.53 -4.65 12.76
C THR A 318 -0.55 -5.15 13.72
N THR A 319 -0.20 -5.94 14.74
CA THR A 319 -1.13 -6.35 15.81
C THR A 319 -1.67 -5.15 16.60
N MET A 320 -0.84 -4.14 16.84
CA MET A 320 -1.31 -2.89 17.45
C MET A 320 -2.34 -2.18 16.55
N GLN A 321 -2.14 -2.18 15.22
CA GLN A 321 -3.11 -1.62 14.27
C GLN A 321 -4.42 -2.42 14.25
N ASP A 322 -4.33 -3.75 14.31
CA ASP A 322 -5.50 -4.62 14.43
C ASP A 322 -6.34 -4.30 15.68
N ALA A 323 -5.67 -4.11 16.83
CA ALA A 323 -6.36 -3.72 18.07
C ALA A 323 -7.03 -2.33 17.95
N LEU A 324 -6.40 -1.38 17.28
CA LEU A 324 -6.95 -0.06 16.99
C LEU A 324 -8.16 -0.13 16.05
N PHE A 325 -8.09 -0.97 15.03
CA PHE A 325 -9.24 -1.24 14.15
C PHE A 325 -10.42 -1.85 14.93
N GLY A 326 -10.13 -2.75 15.85
CA GLY A 326 -11.13 -3.34 16.75
C GLY A 326 -11.95 -2.29 17.50
N LEU A 327 -11.35 -1.19 17.97
CA LEU A 327 -12.08 -0.10 18.63
C LEU A 327 -13.12 0.58 17.72
N LEU A 328 -12.78 0.76 16.44
CA LEU A 328 -13.72 1.34 15.46
C LEU A 328 -14.88 0.39 15.20
N LEU A 329 -14.60 -0.91 15.01
CA LEU A 329 -15.63 -1.94 14.80
C LEU A 329 -16.57 -2.04 15.99
N ASP A 330 -16.03 -2.12 17.21
CA ASP A 330 -16.80 -2.18 18.44
C ASP A 330 -17.68 -0.94 18.63
N THR A 331 -17.17 0.24 18.29
CA THR A 331 -17.93 1.49 18.36
C THR A 331 -19.07 1.49 17.35
N LEU A 332 -18.79 1.08 16.11
CA LEU A 332 -19.78 0.99 15.05
C LEU A 332 -20.93 0.03 15.40
N GLU A 333 -20.61 -1.11 16.00
CA GLU A 333 -21.59 -2.10 16.46
C GLU A 333 -22.42 -1.56 17.64
N LYS A 334 -21.77 -1.01 18.68
CA LYS A 334 -22.43 -0.44 19.87
C LYS A 334 -23.38 0.71 19.54
N THR A 335 -23.09 1.45 18.48
CA THR A 335 -23.93 2.57 18.01
C THR A 335 -25.03 2.14 17.04
N GLY A 336 -25.15 0.84 16.73
CA GLY A 336 -26.20 0.28 15.88
C GLY A 336 -26.07 0.65 14.38
N GLN A 337 -24.90 1.08 13.94
CA GLN A 337 -24.69 1.56 12.57
C GLN A 337 -24.08 0.50 11.64
N ALA A 338 -23.63 -0.64 12.18
CA ALA A 338 -22.82 -1.62 11.46
C ALA A 338 -23.54 -2.24 10.25
N ASP A 339 -24.85 -2.47 10.33
CA ASP A 339 -25.62 -3.18 9.32
C ASP A 339 -25.65 -2.46 7.95
N ASN A 340 -25.79 -1.13 7.95
CA ASN A 340 -25.78 -0.32 6.73
C ASN A 340 -24.51 0.53 6.56
N THR A 341 -23.37 -0.02 6.94
CA THR A 341 -22.06 0.64 6.74
C THR A 341 -21.15 -0.24 5.92
N ILE A 342 -20.63 0.32 4.82
CA ILE A 342 -19.48 -0.24 4.10
C ILE A 342 -18.25 0.06 4.95
N VAL A 343 -17.60 -0.97 5.47
CA VAL A 343 -16.35 -0.86 6.20
C VAL A 343 -15.23 -1.40 5.31
N VAL A 344 -14.15 -0.63 5.17
CA VAL A 344 -12.97 -1.01 4.39
C VAL A 344 -11.74 -1.01 5.28
N TYR A 345 -11.01 -2.12 5.30
CA TYR A 345 -9.65 -2.24 5.82
C TYR A 345 -8.69 -2.39 4.63
N LEU A 346 -7.76 -1.44 4.47
CA LEU A 346 -6.75 -1.49 3.41
C LEU A 346 -5.50 -0.73 3.87
N SER A 347 -4.39 -0.86 3.12
CA SER A 347 -3.20 -0.01 3.27
C SER A 347 -2.95 0.80 1.99
N ASP A 348 -2.13 1.83 2.09
CA ASP A 348 -1.70 2.62 0.94
C ASP A 348 -0.61 1.93 0.11
N HIS A 349 0.30 1.22 0.73
CA HIS A 349 1.31 0.35 0.11
C HIS A 349 1.80 -0.68 1.13
N GLY A 350 2.63 -1.62 0.66
CA GLY A 350 3.24 -2.64 1.50
C GLY A 350 4.59 -2.24 2.08
N ASP A 351 5.31 -3.25 2.57
CA ASP A 351 6.67 -3.19 3.12
C ASP A 351 7.41 -4.46 2.69
N TYR A 352 8.69 -4.40 2.40
CA TYR A 352 9.46 -5.61 2.09
C TYR A 352 9.62 -6.52 3.31
N ALA A 353 9.68 -5.97 4.51
CA ALA A 353 9.71 -6.70 5.79
C ALA A 353 10.68 -7.89 5.81
N GLY A 354 11.89 -7.70 5.25
CA GLY A 354 12.93 -8.71 5.13
C GLY A 354 12.91 -9.49 3.81
N ALA A 355 11.85 -9.43 3.00
CA ALA A 355 11.84 -10.04 1.67
C ALA A 355 12.99 -9.49 0.80
N HIS A 356 13.68 -10.36 0.09
CA HIS A 356 14.89 -10.05 -0.68
C HIS A 356 16.00 -9.36 0.14
N GLY A 357 15.96 -9.48 1.47
CA GLY A 357 16.87 -8.79 2.40
C GLY A 357 16.67 -7.27 2.43
N LEU A 358 15.47 -6.80 2.08
CA LEU A 358 15.09 -5.39 2.01
C LEU A 358 14.09 -5.01 3.10
N TRP A 359 13.96 -3.72 3.35
CA TRP A 359 13.04 -3.13 4.34
C TRP A 359 12.40 -1.87 3.78
N ALA A 360 11.31 -1.46 4.42
CA ALA A 360 10.51 -0.32 4.01
C ALA A 360 9.91 -0.53 2.60
N LYS A 361 10.03 0.44 1.72
CA LYS A 361 9.38 0.51 0.41
C LYS A 361 10.28 1.20 -0.61
N GLY A 362 9.81 1.32 -1.83
CA GLY A 362 10.44 2.19 -2.83
C GLY A 362 10.74 1.53 -4.16
N VAL A 363 11.96 1.69 -4.65
CA VAL A 363 12.34 1.33 -6.02
C VAL A 363 12.23 -0.16 -6.36
N PRO A 364 12.58 -1.12 -5.49
CA PRO A 364 12.42 -2.53 -5.84
C PRO A 364 10.99 -2.89 -6.19
N SER A 365 10.83 -3.62 -7.30
CA SER A 365 9.51 -3.92 -7.89
C SER A 365 8.74 -5.04 -7.20
N PHE A 366 9.28 -5.65 -6.16
CA PHE A 366 8.76 -6.86 -5.54
C PHE A 366 7.35 -6.71 -4.98
N CYS A 367 6.56 -7.77 -5.11
CA CYS A 367 5.13 -7.75 -4.75
C CYS A 367 4.87 -7.30 -3.32
N GLU A 368 5.78 -7.54 -2.38
CA GLU A 368 5.65 -7.16 -0.97
C GLU A 368 5.47 -5.66 -0.77
N GLY A 369 6.07 -4.83 -1.64
CA GLY A 369 5.88 -3.37 -1.62
C GLY A 369 4.57 -2.90 -2.25
N TYR A 370 3.99 -3.69 -3.15
CA TYR A 370 2.83 -3.28 -3.97
C TYR A 370 1.52 -3.95 -3.58
N ASN A 371 1.57 -5.19 -3.07
CA ASN A 371 0.39 -5.93 -2.64
C ASN A 371 -0.04 -5.46 -1.25
N ILE A 372 -1.28 -5.01 -1.15
CA ILE A 372 -1.86 -4.42 0.06
C ILE A 372 -3.02 -5.26 0.59
N PRO A 373 -3.27 -5.25 1.91
CA PRO A 373 -4.50 -5.84 2.44
C PRO A 373 -5.73 -5.12 1.89
N CYS A 374 -6.76 -5.88 1.61
CA CYS A 374 -8.03 -5.35 1.17
C CYS A 374 -9.18 -6.24 1.66
N VAL A 375 -9.89 -5.77 2.67
CA VAL A 375 -11.08 -6.44 3.19
C VAL A 375 -12.23 -5.45 3.23
N ILE A 376 -13.40 -5.85 2.70
CA ILE A 376 -14.61 -5.03 2.67
C ILE A 376 -15.75 -5.81 3.34
N ARG A 377 -16.43 -5.17 4.29
CA ARG A 377 -17.65 -5.67 4.93
C ARG A 377 -18.80 -4.70 4.70
N TRP A 378 -19.92 -5.21 4.31
CA TRP A 378 -21.18 -4.47 4.22
C TRP A 378 -22.37 -5.44 4.39
N PRO A 379 -22.89 -5.65 5.59
CA PRO A 379 -23.90 -6.69 5.87
C PRO A 379 -25.11 -6.66 4.95
N ARG A 380 -25.59 -5.47 4.56
CA ARG A 380 -26.74 -5.34 3.64
C ARG A 380 -26.41 -5.55 2.17
N GLY A 381 -25.16 -5.36 1.75
CA GLY A 381 -24.78 -5.30 0.33
C GLY A 381 -23.83 -6.42 -0.14
N ILE A 382 -23.31 -7.25 0.78
CA ILE A 382 -22.40 -8.34 0.44
C ILE A 382 -23.18 -9.65 0.31
N ALA A 383 -23.01 -10.33 -0.82
CA ALA A 383 -23.42 -11.71 -0.97
C ALA A 383 -22.29 -12.66 -0.53
N HIS A 384 -22.66 -13.76 0.14
CA HIS A 384 -21.72 -14.81 0.55
C HIS A 384 -20.48 -14.28 1.31
N PRO A 385 -20.65 -13.69 2.52
CA PRO A 385 -19.55 -13.19 3.33
C PRO A 385 -18.57 -14.32 3.73
N GLY A 386 -17.34 -13.94 4.08
CA GLY A 386 -16.29 -14.87 4.47
C GLY A 386 -15.50 -15.45 3.30
N ARG A 387 -15.72 -14.98 2.06
CA ARG A 387 -14.98 -15.47 0.88
C ARG A 387 -13.75 -14.64 0.55
N GLN A 388 -12.82 -15.30 -0.09
CA GLN A 388 -11.69 -14.67 -0.76
C GLN A 388 -11.99 -14.49 -2.25
N VAL A 389 -11.50 -13.41 -2.84
CA VAL A 389 -11.62 -13.08 -4.26
C VAL A 389 -10.22 -12.79 -4.80
N ASP A 390 -9.84 -13.48 -5.85
CA ASP A 390 -8.53 -13.37 -6.49
C ASP A 390 -8.51 -12.38 -7.69
N ALA A 391 -9.56 -11.60 -7.83
CA ALA A 391 -9.61 -10.54 -8.84
C ALA A 391 -8.59 -9.45 -8.56
N PHE A 392 -7.98 -8.92 -9.61
CA PHE A 392 -7.10 -7.77 -9.50
C PHE A 392 -7.84 -6.51 -9.08
N VAL A 393 -7.40 -5.90 -7.98
CA VAL A 393 -7.93 -4.66 -7.43
C VAL A 393 -6.81 -3.62 -7.36
N SER A 394 -7.13 -2.37 -7.70
CA SER A 394 -6.25 -1.22 -7.52
C SER A 394 -6.83 -0.27 -6.47
N THR A 395 -5.98 0.50 -5.79
CA THR A 395 -6.50 1.57 -4.90
C THR A 395 -7.34 2.60 -5.64
N THR A 396 -7.22 2.71 -6.96
CA THR A 396 -8.09 3.56 -7.81
C THR A 396 -9.54 3.11 -7.82
N ASP A 397 -9.85 1.85 -7.48
CA ASP A 397 -11.19 1.28 -7.57
C ASP A 397 -12.14 1.71 -6.43
N PHE A 398 -11.57 2.20 -5.33
CA PHE A 398 -12.37 2.55 -4.16
C PHE A 398 -13.23 3.79 -4.37
N ALA A 399 -12.70 4.82 -5.02
CA ALA A 399 -13.45 6.04 -5.31
C ALA A 399 -14.73 5.75 -6.12
N PRO A 400 -14.69 5.11 -7.29
CA PRO A 400 -15.91 4.76 -8.03
C PRO A 400 -16.82 3.78 -7.27
N THR A 401 -16.26 2.89 -6.44
CA THR A 401 -17.06 1.99 -5.58
C THR A 401 -17.93 2.77 -4.58
N PHE A 402 -17.34 3.75 -3.90
CA PHE A 402 -18.08 4.58 -2.95
C PHE A 402 -19.13 5.45 -3.63
N LEU A 403 -18.82 5.99 -4.80
CA LEU A 403 -19.76 6.82 -5.55
C LEU A 403 -20.94 6.00 -6.07
N GLU A 404 -20.71 4.81 -6.62
CA GLU A 404 -21.78 3.92 -7.06
C GLU A 404 -22.64 3.45 -5.88
N ALA A 405 -22.03 3.09 -4.74
CA ALA A 405 -22.77 2.74 -3.52
C ALA A 405 -23.62 3.89 -2.99
N ALA A 406 -23.19 5.13 -3.20
CA ALA A 406 -23.95 6.33 -2.89
C ALA A 406 -25.05 6.66 -3.92
N GLY A 407 -25.17 5.88 -4.99
CA GLY A 407 -26.14 6.10 -6.06
C GLY A 407 -25.76 7.26 -6.99
N ILE A 408 -24.49 7.62 -7.09
CA ILE A 408 -23.99 8.66 -8.00
C ILE A 408 -23.68 7.99 -9.35
N PRO A 409 -24.28 8.44 -10.46
CA PRO A 409 -24.07 7.85 -11.77
C PRO A 409 -22.62 7.99 -12.25
N SER A 410 -22.10 6.98 -12.93
CA SER A 410 -20.73 7.00 -13.49
C SER A 410 -20.52 8.09 -14.55
N SER A 411 -21.60 8.61 -15.15
CA SER A 411 -21.56 9.76 -16.05
C SER A 411 -21.13 11.07 -15.38
N ASP A 412 -21.25 11.15 -14.04
CA ASP A 412 -21.03 12.39 -13.28
C ASP A 412 -19.57 12.58 -12.86
N TYR A 413 -18.73 11.57 -13.09
CA TYR A 413 -17.32 11.62 -12.74
C TYR A 413 -16.43 10.94 -13.78
N LYS A 414 -15.15 11.31 -13.79
CA LYS A 414 -14.10 10.66 -14.61
C LYS A 414 -13.07 10.07 -13.66
N MET A 415 -13.03 8.75 -13.62
CA MET A 415 -12.09 7.98 -12.81
C MET A 415 -11.61 6.79 -13.63
N SER A 416 -10.39 6.36 -13.37
CA SER A 416 -9.74 5.25 -14.08
C SER A 416 -9.94 3.90 -13.40
N GLY A 417 -10.34 3.93 -12.13
CA GLY A 417 -10.74 2.75 -11.38
C GLY A 417 -12.11 2.20 -11.80
N ALA A 418 -12.38 0.96 -11.42
CA ALA A 418 -13.65 0.28 -11.63
C ALA A 418 -14.30 -0.08 -10.29
N SER A 419 -15.63 0.01 -10.21
CA SER A 419 -16.36 -0.29 -8.98
C SER A 419 -16.25 -1.76 -8.57
N LEU A 420 -16.01 -2.00 -7.29
CA LEU A 420 -15.96 -3.32 -6.67
C LEU A 420 -17.35 -3.87 -6.28
N LEU A 421 -18.42 -3.09 -6.43
CA LEU A 421 -19.77 -3.51 -6.02
C LEU A 421 -20.24 -4.82 -6.69
N PRO A 422 -19.99 -5.07 -7.98
CA PRO A 422 -20.34 -6.37 -8.57
C PRO A 422 -19.70 -7.54 -7.82
N TRP A 423 -18.41 -7.45 -7.52
CA TRP A 423 -17.71 -8.46 -6.73
C TRP A 423 -18.31 -8.62 -5.33
N LEU A 424 -18.67 -7.54 -4.66
CA LEU A 424 -19.31 -7.59 -3.34
C LEU A 424 -20.68 -8.27 -3.39
N ARG A 425 -21.42 -8.09 -4.48
CA ARG A 425 -22.71 -8.76 -4.74
C ARG A 425 -22.58 -10.21 -5.16
N GLY A 426 -21.36 -10.74 -5.29
CA GLY A 426 -21.11 -12.12 -5.72
C GLY A 426 -21.17 -12.31 -7.24
N GLU A 427 -21.17 -11.23 -7.99
CA GLU A 427 -21.09 -11.24 -9.44
C GLU A 427 -19.63 -11.41 -9.87
N MET A 428 -19.41 -12.00 -11.04
CA MET A 428 -18.09 -12.09 -11.69
C MET A 428 -18.17 -11.32 -13.01
N PRO A 429 -17.78 -10.02 -13.04
CA PRO A 429 -17.88 -9.22 -14.27
C PRO A 429 -17.00 -9.82 -15.37
N ALA A 430 -17.62 -10.14 -16.53
CA ALA A 430 -16.92 -10.78 -17.65
C ALA A 430 -15.78 -9.90 -18.23
N ASN A 431 -15.91 -8.58 -18.10
CA ASN A 431 -14.94 -7.61 -18.60
C ASN A 431 -14.05 -7.05 -17.48
N TRP A 432 -13.87 -7.77 -16.37
CA TRP A 432 -12.95 -7.33 -15.36
C TRP A 432 -11.50 -7.44 -15.86
N ARG A 433 -10.65 -6.54 -15.37
CA ARG A 433 -9.24 -6.51 -15.79
C ARG A 433 -8.53 -7.82 -15.49
N ASP A 434 -7.69 -8.25 -16.41
CA ASP A 434 -6.80 -9.40 -16.28
C ASP A 434 -5.35 -9.00 -15.92
N ALA A 435 -5.09 -7.71 -15.78
CA ALA A 435 -3.80 -7.15 -15.40
C ALA A 435 -3.94 -5.93 -14.48
N VAL A 436 -2.93 -5.68 -13.66
CA VAL A 436 -2.74 -4.44 -12.90
C VAL A 436 -1.47 -3.74 -13.32
N PHE A 437 -1.46 -2.42 -13.15
CA PHE A 437 -0.38 -1.53 -13.56
C PHE A 437 0.08 -0.68 -12.40
N SER A 438 1.40 -0.41 -12.34
CA SER A 438 1.98 0.49 -11.36
C SER A 438 2.99 1.44 -12.02
N GLN A 439 3.07 2.65 -11.47
CA GLN A 439 3.90 3.75 -11.96
C GLN A 439 4.77 4.27 -10.82
N LEU A 440 6.06 3.98 -10.83
CA LEU A 440 7.02 4.56 -9.90
C LEU A 440 7.89 5.58 -10.62
N ASN A 441 8.01 6.77 -10.05
CA ASN A 441 8.87 7.85 -10.55
C ASN A 441 9.93 8.26 -9.52
N GLY A 442 10.36 7.29 -8.72
CA GLY A 442 11.35 7.45 -7.65
C GLY A 442 10.72 7.69 -6.28
N VAL A 443 11.57 7.78 -5.30
CA VAL A 443 11.27 7.97 -3.88
C VAL A 443 11.96 9.24 -3.42
N GLU A 444 13.11 9.14 -2.78
CA GLU A 444 14.01 10.26 -2.49
C GLU A 444 15.00 10.55 -3.64
N LEU A 445 14.96 9.76 -4.70
CA LEU A 445 15.75 9.92 -5.92
C LEU A 445 14.83 9.80 -7.13
N TYR A 446 15.21 10.38 -8.26
CA TYR A 446 14.51 10.19 -9.52
C TYR A 446 14.75 8.80 -10.06
N TYR A 447 13.70 8.11 -10.41
CA TYR A 447 13.72 6.81 -11.05
C TYR A 447 12.50 6.66 -11.94
N THR A 448 12.58 5.82 -12.96
CA THR A 448 11.46 5.55 -13.85
C THR A 448 11.22 4.06 -13.93
N GLN A 449 10.08 3.62 -13.45
CA GLN A 449 9.70 2.21 -13.48
C GLN A 449 8.21 2.07 -13.79
N ARG A 450 7.87 1.10 -14.64
CA ARG A 450 6.49 0.73 -14.95
C ARG A 450 6.33 -0.76 -14.79
N ILE A 451 5.24 -1.17 -14.19
CA ILE A 451 4.94 -2.57 -13.93
C ILE A 451 3.63 -2.91 -14.60
N VAL A 452 3.60 -4.03 -15.30
CA VAL A 452 2.39 -4.74 -15.70
C VAL A 452 2.44 -6.14 -15.11
N MET A 453 1.35 -6.55 -14.48
CA MET A 453 1.25 -7.85 -13.82
C MET A 453 -0.07 -8.51 -14.18
N THR A 454 0.01 -9.71 -14.75
CA THR A 454 -1.09 -10.65 -14.97
C THR A 454 -1.07 -11.73 -13.88
N LYS A 455 -1.99 -12.70 -13.94
CA LYS A 455 -1.96 -13.84 -13.02
C LYS A 455 -0.67 -14.67 -13.16
N ASP A 456 -0.19 -14.81 -14.39
CA ASP A 456 0.91 -15.73 -14.72
C ASP A 456 2.28 -15.05 -14.73
N TYR A 457 2.34 -13.79 -15.17
CA TYR A 457 3.61 -13.09 -15.38
C TYR A 457 3.58 -11.67 -14.86
N LYS A 458 4.76 -11.18 -14.45
CA LYS A 458 5.02 -9.77 -14.16
C LYS A 458 6.17 -9.28 -15.02
N TYR A 459 5.99 -8.14 -15.68
CA TYR A 459 7.05 -7.42 -16.38
C TYR A 459 7.25 -6.05 -15.78
N VAL A 460 8.53 -5.67 -15.65
CA VAL A 460 8.95 -4.39 -15.10
C VAL A 460 9.88 -3.70 -16.09
N TYR A 461 9.46 -2.56 -16.59
CA TYR A 461 10.30 -1.65 -17.35
C TYR A 461 11.10 -0.77 -16.37
N ASN A 462 12.40 -0.78 -16.48
CA ASN A 462 13.33 0.04 -15.70
C ASN A 462 14.07 1.01 -16.63
N GLY A 463 13.70 2.29 -16.60
CA GLY A 463 14.24 3.30 -17.53
C GLY A 463 15.73 3.61 -17.37
N PHE A 464 16.38 3.12 -16.31
CA PHE A 464 17.79 3.39 -16.01
C PHE A 464 18.62 2.13 -15.76
N ASP A 465 18.00 0.95 -15.82
CA ASP A 465 18.65 -0.32 -15.53
C ASP A 465 17.98 -1.46 -16.32
N TYR A 466 18.31 -2.70 -16.02
CA TYR A 466 17.73 -3.87 -16.67
C TYR A 466 16.25 -4.02 -16.35
N ASP A 467 15.48 -4.41 -17.37
CA ASP A 467 14.09 -4.82 -17.19
C ASP A 467 13.98 -6.15 -16.45
N GLU A 468 12.78 -6.41 -15.93
CA GLU A 468 12.53 -7.63 -15.17
C GLU A 468 11.33 -8.39 -15.75
N LEU A 469 11.43 -9.72 -15.78
CA LEU A 469 10.34 -10.62 -16.15
C LEU A 469 10.31 -11.79 -15.16
N TYR A 470 9.15 -12.00 -14.54
CA TYR A 470 8.94 -13.06 -13.57
C TYR A 470 7.77 -13.96 -13.97
N ASP A 471 7.98 -15.28 -13.86
CA ASP A 471 6.91 -16.28 -13.92
C ASP A 471 6.31 -16.46 -12.52
N ARG A 472 5.13 -15.95 -12.28
CA ARG A 472 4.50 -15.93 -10.96
C ARG A 472 4.00 -17.31 -10.50
N ASN A 473 3.84 -18.26 -11.42
CA ASN A 473 3.45 -19.63 -11.11
C ASN A 473 4.65 -20.49 -10.70
N GLN A 474 5.79 -20.34 -11.40
CA GLN A 474 7.01 -21.10 -11.15
C GLN A 474 7.88 -20.45 -10.08
N ASP A 475 7.82 -19.14 -9.97
CA ASP A 475 8.63 -18.31 -9.07
C ASP A 475 7.78 -17.25 -8.36
N PRO A 476 6.88 -17.66 -7.45
CA PRO A 476 6.01 -16.75 -6.73
C PRO A 476 6.74 -15.78 -5.81
N HIS A 477 8.02 -16.02 -5.56
CA HIS A 477 8.89 -15.19 -4.72
C HIS A 477 9.83 -14.28 -5.52
N GLU A 478 9.69 -14.22 -6.83
CA GLU A 478 10.44 -13.32 -7.72
C GLU A 478 11.98 -13.44 -7.60
N MET A 479 12.45 -14.66 -7.39
CA MET A 479 13.86 -14.98 -7.18
C MET A 479 14.69 -14.88 -8.47
N ARG A 480 14.08 -15.13 -9.62
CA ARG A 480 14.78 -15.22 -10.92
C ARG A 480 14.20 -14.25 -11.93
N ASN A 481 15.00 -13.28 -12.35
CA ASN A 481 14.67 -12.40 -13.46
C ASN A 481 14.94 -13.09 -14.81
N LEU A 482 13.87 -13.46 -15.51
CA LEU A 482 13.94 -14.12 -16.82
C LEU A 482 14.40 -13.16 -17.94
N ALA A 483 14.34 -11.85 -17.74
CA ALA A 483 14.77 -10.84 -18.69
C ALA A 483 16.22 -10.37 -18.46
N PHE A 484 16.92 -10.94 -17.47
CA PHE A 484 18.29 -10.51 -17.18
C PHE A 484 19.21 -10.80 -18.37
N PRO A 485 19.95 -9.79 -18.88
CA PRO A 485 20.76 -9.94 -20.07
C PRO A 485 21.98 -10.86 -19.82
N ASP A 486 22.28 -11.72 -20.76
CA ASP A 486 23.54 -12.42 -20.80
C ASP A 486 24.66 -11.44 -21.24
N VAL A 487 25.21 -10.73 -20.27
CA VAL A 487 26.27 -9.73 -20.47
C VAL A 487 27.51 -10.33 -21.11
N GLN A 488 27.80 -11.61 -20.81
CA GLN A 488 28.99 -12.28 -21.34
C GLN A 488 28.82 -12.58 -22.82
N ARG A 489 27.66 -13.03 -23.24
CA ARG A 489 27.30 -13.24 -24.64
C ARG A 489 27.31 -11.92 -25.43
N SER A 490 26.79 -10.86 -24.85
CA SER A 490 26.78 -9.53 -25.46
C SER A 490 28.20 -9.00 -25.70
N ARG A 491 29.14 -9.17 -24.74
CA ARG A 491 30.55 -8.84 -24.90
C ARG A 491 31.18 -9.61 -26.06
N THR A 492 30.93 -10.92 -26.12
CA THR A 492 31.47 -11.76 -27.18
C THR A 492 30.97 -11.35 -28.57
N LEU A 493 29.69 -10.99 -28.68
CA LEU A 493 29.11 -10.50 -29.96
C LEU A 493 29.69 -9.17 -30.38
N VAL A 494 29.90 -8.23 -29.45
CA VAL A 494 30.54 -6.94 -29.71
C VAL A 494 32.00 -7.13 -30.11
N GLU A 495 32.75 -7.98 -29.41
CA GLU A 495 34.14 -8.30 -29.71
C GLU A 495 34.31 -9.00 -31.07
N GLN A 496 33.33 -9.80 -31.49
CA GLN A 496 33.30 -10.44 -32.80
C GLN A 496 32.80 -9.54 -33.94
N GLY A 497 32.52 -8.26 -33.66
CA GLY A 497 32.01 -7.31 -34.65
C GLY A 497 30.60 -7.59 -35.14
N ARG A 498 29.86 -8.51 -34.49
CA ARG A 498 28.50 -8.93 -34.85
C ARG A 498 27.42 -8.07 -34.21
N GLY A 499 27.78 -7.15 -33.31
CA GLY A 499 26.85 -6.24 -32.61
C GLY A 499 26.35 -5.05 -33.45
N ARG A 500 26.54 -5.07 -34.77
CA ARG A 500 26.03 -4.05 -35.71
C ARG A 500 24.88 -4.55 -36.59
N GLY A 501 24.36 -5.72 -36.34
CA GLY A 501 23.15 -6.27 -36.98
C GLY A 501 21.86 -5.68 -36.41
N ASN A 502 20.79 -5.75 -37.16
CA ASN A 502 19.43 -5.32 -36.79
C ASN A 502 19.15 -5.62 -35.31
N GLY A 503 18.53 -4.70 -34.60
CA GLY A 503 18.36 -4.64 -33.12
C GLY A 503 18.03 -5.91 -32.34
N ASP A 504 17.85 -7.04 -32.99
CA ASP A 504 17.66 -8.36 -32.38
C ASP A 504 18.95 -8.97 -31.81
N ASP A 505 20.13 -8.45 -32.20
CA ASP A 505 21.44 -8.98 -31.79
C ASP A 505 21.99 -8.32 -30.51
N VAL A 506 21.35 -7.28 -30.01
CA VAL A 506 21.81 -6.55 -28.84
C VAL A 506 21.13 -7.06 -27.57
N ALA A 507 21.83 -7.93 -26.89
CA ALA A 507 21.91 -8.02 -25.43
C ALA A 507 20.74 -8.55 -24.62
N TRP A 508 19.68 -9.08 -25.22
CA TRP A 508 18.69 -9.84 -24.43
C TRP A 508 19.06 -11.33 -24.43
N PRO A 509 18.94 -12.03 -23.28
CA PRO A 509 19.08 -13.47 -23.31
C PRO A 509 18.10 -14.01 -24.34
N PRO A 510 18.46 -15.07 -25.10
CA PRO A 510 17.52 -15.71 -25.97
C PRO A 510 16.42 -16.31 -25.10
N LEU A 511 15.36 -15.53 -24.91
CA LEU A 511 14.14 -16.06 -24.34
C LEU A 511 13.66 -17.22 -25.21
N SER A 512 13.09 -18.24 -24.61
CA SER A 512 12.34 -19.21 -25.40
C SER A 512 11.29 -18.47 -26.24
N PRO A 513 10.88 -18.98 -27.40
CA PRO A 513 9.84 -18.34 -28.23
C PRO A 513 8.61 -17.95 -27.42
N HIS A 514 8.17 -18.81 -26.52
CA HIS A 514 7.05 -18.54 -25.61
C HIS A 514 7.30 -17.33 -24.71
N LEU A 515 8.45 -17.24 -24.03
CA LEU A 515 8.74 -16.09 -23.15
C LEU A 515 8.95 -14.78 -23.94
N ALA A 516 9.43 -14.87 -25.18
CA ALA A 516 9.50 -13.71 -26.06
C ALA A 516 8.12 -13.16 -26.40
N ASP A 517 7.15 -14.06 -26.68
CA ASP A 517 5.76 -13.66 -26.94
C ASP A 517 5.10 -13.11 -25.67
N VAL A 518 5.31 -13.74 -24.51
CA VAL A 518 4.84 -13.22 -23.21
C VAL A 518 5.36 -11.80 -22.97
N ARG A 519 6.68 -11.58 -23.13
CA ARG A 519 7.27 -10.26 -22.95
C ARG A 519 6.67 -9.24 -23.90
N ARG A 520 6.46 -9.60 -25.16
CA ARG A 520 5.85 -8.72 -26.16
C ARG A 520 4.42 -8.33 -25.76
N ASP A 521 3.57 -9.29 -25.37
CA ASP A 521 2.21 -9.02 -24.90
C ASP A 521 2.19 -8.07 -23.70
N LEU A 522 3.04 -8.33 -22.68
CA LEU A 522 3.09 -7.49 -21.48
C LEU A 522 3.56 -6.07 -21.80
N LEU A 523 4.56 -5.91 -22.68
CA LEU A 523 5.01 -4.60 -23.14
C LEU A 523 3.92 -3.84 -23.90
N GLN A 524 3.21 -4.50 -24.81
CA GLN A 524 2.10 -3.89 -25.55
C GLN A 524 1.00 -3.42 -24.61
N ARG A 525 0.62 -4.25 -23.61
CA ARG A 525 -0.34 -3.87 -22.56
C ARG A 525 0.13 -2.66 -21.76
N MET A 526 1.39 -2.64 -21.37
CA MET A 526 1.98 -1.54 -20.60
C MET A 526 2.00 -0.23 -21.40
N TRP A 527 2.38 -0.28 -22.66
CA TRP A 527 2.40 0.91 -23.52
C TRP A 527 0.98 1.40 -23.86
N LYS A 528 0.03 0.50 -24.09
CA LYS A 528 -1.37 0.86 -24.24
C LYS A 528 -1.89 1.56 -22.97
N PHE A 529 -1.63 1.01 -21.81
CA PHE A 529 -1.96 1.63 -20.53
C PHE A 529 -1.34 3.02 -20.39
N ALA A 530 -0.05 3.17 -20.68
CA ALA A 530 0.64 4.45 -20.61
C ALA A 530 0.02 5.51 -21.53
N GLN A 531 -0.40 5.11 -22.73
CA GLN A 531 -1.09 5.99 -23.68
C GLN A 531 -2.48 6.40 -23.17
N GLU A 532 -3.29 5.45 -22.71
CA GLU A 532 -4.65 5.69 -22.21
C GLU A 532 -4.66 6.62 -21.00
N HIS A 533 -3.67 6.46 -20.11
CA HIS A 533 -3.55 7.22 -18.85
C HIS A 533 -2.58 8.42 -18.94
N LYS A 534 -2.21 8.84 -20.17
CA LYS A 534 -1.35 10.01 -20.41
C LYS A 534 -0.05 9.98 -19.61
N ASP A 535 0.56 8.81 -19.52
CA ASP A 535 1.80 8.65 -18.77
C ASP A 535 2.93 9.44 -19.43
N GLN A 536 3.66 10.20 -18.63
CA GLN A 536 4.77 11.03 -19.13
C GLN A 536 5.93 10.21 -19.72
N ILE A 537 6.01 8.93 -19.35
CA ILE A 537 6.98 8.02 -19.97
C ILE A 537 6.70 7.83 -21.47
N PHE A 538 5.48 8.12 -21.90
CA PHE A 538 5.08 8.07 -23.29
C PHE A 538 5.71 9.23 -24.08
N ASN A 539 7.02 9.18 -24.15
CA ASN A 539 7.84 10.14 -24.88
C ASN A 539 8.50 9.42 -26.07
N PRO A 540 8.33 9.92 -27.32
CA PRO A 540 8.90 9.27 -28.50
C PRO A 540 10.41 9.00 -28.38
N TYR A 541 11.13 9.85 -27.68
CA TYR A 541 12.58 9.72 -27.51
C TYR A 541 12.95 8.49 -26.68
N ILE A 542 12.28 8.27 -25.56
CA ILE A 542 12.52 7.10 -24.68
C ILE A 542 12.01 5.83 -25.34
N THR A 543 10.81 5.88 -25.93
CA THR A 543 10.18 4.71 -26.56
C THR A 543 10.96 4.19 -27.77
N VAL A 544 11.56 5.08 -28.56
CA VAL A 544 12.37 4.68 -29.71
C VAL A 544 13.77 4.22 -29.30
N SER A 545 14.35 4.84 -28.27
CA SER A 545 15.77 4.63 -27.93
C SER A 545 16.01 3.54 -26.89
N MET A 546 15.07 3.30 -25.98
CA MET A 546 15.32 2.49 -24.78
C MET A 546 14.24 1.43 -24.49
N ALA A 547 13.11 1.46 -25.17
CA ALA A 547 12.04 0.50 -24.96
C ALA A 547 11.87 -0.38 -26.19
N PRO A 548 12.36 -1.61 -26.21
CA PRO A 548 12.06 -2.55 -27.28
C PRO A 548 10.55 -2.78 -27.32
N TYR A 549 10.02 -2.91 -28.52
CA TYR A 549 8.57 -3.08 -28.76
C TYR A 549 7.70 -1.95 -28.23
N GLY A 550 8.24 -0.72 -28.15
CA GLY A 550 7.46 0.46 -27.79
C GLY A 550 6.36 0.78 -28.82
N PRO A 551 5.45 1.70 -28.51
CA PRO A 551 4.20 1.94 -29.25
C PRO A 551 4.41 2.46 -30.69
N GLY A 552 5.63 2.68 -31.12
CA GLY A 552 5.94 3.10 -32.48
C GLY A 552 5.93 2.00 -33.55
N VAL A 553 5.69 0.75 -33.17
CA VAL A 553 5.85 -0.39 -34.10
C VAL A 553 4.53 -0.84 -34.72
N GLU A 554 3.37 -0.45 -34.16
CA GLU A 554 2.05 -0.87 -34.65
C GLU A 554 0.94 0.19 -34.44
N LEU A 555 1.23 1.48 -34.56
CA LEU A 555 0.18 2.51 -34.64
C LEU A 555 -0.25 2.76 -36.06
#